data_0cdeccfc1b6ff1cd8d3dcee6ceacfbd5
#
_entry.id   0cdeccfc1b6ff1cd8d3dcee6ceacfbd5
#
_cell.length_a   1.000
_cell.length_b   1.000
_cell.length_c   1.000
_cell.angle_alpha   90.00
_cell.angle_beta   90.00
_cell.angle_gamma   90.00
#
_symmetry.space_group_name_H-M   'P 1'
#
loop_
_entity.id
_entity.type
_entity.pdbx_description
1 polymer ?
#
loop_
_entity_poly.entity_id
_entity_poly.type
_entity_poly.pdbx_seq_one_letter_code
_entity_poly.pdbx_strand_id
1 'polypeptide(L)'
;MKKKKYMTALLILTLGAYGLGSPALAATTTVSHPLYGESHTLTGQDASGRPDGMDDATWAALMDDVIEYSEIPDLVEYRSILGRTQTAMIDGRADGMVQVVDALSSAISDLRDTISDLQEKAANSTSEEEKQAYLMQIKGMEYAISSTNSASPTYAKNQMESGISTLVTKLKQGLHPTKVALISGMNGAFVGYQSLVELREMYADQVWMYEGMYERAVRQQALGSATALEVQQAKVSLEGAKLSLSDTEEKLRSVKDAIALTLGWNAADTAKVTIGKLPAYDASFMAGRNLEADIAEARLHNVAYGSAMGTVDKNITGYTATDIQRRSAEQNLNITMTELYNTAVQAGTTAESAQLGFRIADRQKASAERMLAAGMMSLTDYKAASMQYIASKMQANMSAINASAAVLNYQNALQGIL
;
A
#
# COMPACT_ATOMS: atom_id res chain seq x y z
N MET A 1 -49.91 6.66 24.58
CA MET A 1 -48.89 6.44 23.54
C MET A 1 -47.60 7.26 23.73
N LYS A 2 -47.62 8.44 24.35
CA LYS A 2 -46.39 9.28 24.57
C LYS A 2 -45.36 8.64 25.53
N LYS A 3 -45.75 7.88 26.57
CA LYS A 3 -44.81 7.23 27.52
C LYS A 3 -43.85 6.20 26.89
N LYS A 4 -44.18 5.58 25.75
CA LYS A 4 -43.33 4.64 25.07
C LYS A 4 -42.13 5.29 24.36
N LYS A 5 -42.25 6.55 23.88
CA LYS A 5 -41.16 7.28 23.20
C LYS A 5 -40.00 7.63 24.15
N TYR A 6 -40.29 7.99 25.40
CA TYR A 6 -39.24 8.35 26.37
C TYR A 6 -38.45 7.14 26.87
N MET A 7 -39.08 5.97 26.98
CA MET A 7 -38.38 4.73 27.33
C MET A 7 -37.45 4.27 26.21
N THR A 8 -37.78 4.54 24.95
CA THR A 8 -36.96 4.18 23.81
C THR A 8 -35.68 5.05 23.72
N ALA A 9 -35.81 6.37 24.02
CA ALA A 9 -34.66 7.27 24.05
C ALA A 9 -33.68 6.93 25.19
N LEU A 10 -34.16 6.50 26.35
CA LEU A 10 -33.32 6.07 27.47
C LEU A 10 -32.64 4.72 27.20
N LEU A 11 -33.30 3.81 26.45
CA LEU A 11 -32.77 2.51 26.08
C LEU A 11 -31.65 2.62 25.01
N ILE A 12 -31.76 3.61 24.12
CA ILE A 12 -30.73 3.89 23.10
C ILE A 12 -29.43 4.38 23.76
N LEU A 13 -29.52 5.15 24.84
CA LEU A 13 -28.35 5.63 25.58
C LEU A 13 -27.58 4.50 26.31
N THR A 14 -28.25 3.41 26.70
CA THR A 14 -27.62 2.28 27.39
C THR A 14 -27.17 1.16 26.41
N LEU A 15 -27.79 1.04 25.23
CA LEU A 15 -27.42 0.04 24.21
C LEU A 15 -26.31 0.50 23.26
N GLY A 16 -26.09 1.79 23.10
CA GLY A 16 -24.99 2.35 22.30
C GLY A 16 -23.57 2.01 22.82
N ALA A 17 -23.45 1.56 24.09
CA ALA A 17 -22.19 1.18 24.69
C ALA A 17 -21.75 -0.28 24.40
N TYR A 18 -22.65 -1.17 23.92
CA TYR A 18 -22.38 -2.60 23.75
C TYR A 18 -22.78 -3.21 22.41
N GLY A 19 -23.22 -2.43 21.45
CA GLY A 19 -23.68 -2.94 20.15
C GLY A 19 -22.56 -3.14 19.11
N LEU A 20 -21.72 -4.15 19.26
CA LEU A 20 -20.87 -4.66 18.19
C LEU A 20 -21.67 -5.61 17.30
N GLY A 21 -22.59 -5.09 16.49
CA GLY A 21 -23.22 -5.83 15.41
C GLY A 21 -22.29 -5.93 14.22
N SER A 22 -22.20 -7.14 13.62
CA SER A 22 -21.43 -7.42 12.41
C SER A 22 -21.75 -6.42 11.29
N PRO A 23 -20.75 -5.88 10.58
CA PRO A 23 -21.00 -4.97 9.47
C PRO A 23 -21.60 -5.75 8.30
N ALA A 24 -22.86 -5.51 7.98
CA ALA A 24 -23.35 -5.74 6.63
C ALA A 24 -22.57 -4.80 5.71
N LEU A 25 -22.06 -5.32 4.59
CA LEU A 25 -21.47 -4.52 3.52
C LEU A 25 -22.54 -3.54 3.02
N ALA A 26 -22.58 -2.35 3.60
CA ALA A 26 -23.40 -1.26 3.13
C ALA A 26 -22.71 -0.63 1.92
N ALA A 27 -23.44 -0.57 0.81
CA ALA A 27 -23.08 0.28 -0.32
C ALA A 27 -22.81 1.69 0.21
N THR A 28 -21.73 2.32 -0.26
CA THR A 28 -21.37 3.70 0.02
C THR A 28 -22.55 4.63 -0.28
N THR A 29 -23.33 4.94 0.74
CA THR A 29 -24.32 6.00 0.68
C THR A 29 -23.58 7.30 0.98
N THR A 30 -23.44 8.14 -0.05
CA THR A 30 -23.06 9.54 0.13
C THR A 30 -24.11 10.22 1.01
N VAL A 31 -23.78 10.43 2.26
CA VAL A 31 -24.62 11.20 3.18
C VAL A 31 -24.11 12.63 3.14
N SER A 32 -24.93 13.52 2.59
CA SER A 32 -24.77 14.98 2.77
C SER A 32 -24.94 15.28 4.25
N HIS A 33 -23.83 15.49 4.97
CA HIS A 33 -23.88 15.78 6.39
C HIS A 33 -23.65 17.27 6.63
N PRO A 34 -24.51 17.97 7.40
CA PRO A 34 -24.39 19.41 7.67
C PRO A 34 -23.11 19.83 8.39
N LEU A 35 -22.31 18.88 8.87
CA LEU A 35 -21.05 19.12 9.57
C LEU A 35 -19.82 19.20 8.66
N TYR A 36 -19.85 18.58 7.48
CA TYR A 36 -18.69 18.42 6.61
C TYR A 36 -18.87 18.98 5.20
N GLY A 37 -19.96 19.72 4.93
CA GLY A 37 -20.24 20.24 3.59
C GLY A 37 -20.77 19.17 2.63
N GLU A 38 -20.94 19.53 1.38
CA GLU A 38 -21.51 18.66 0.35
C GLU A 38 -20.64 17.42 0.12
N SER A 39 -21.20 16.25 0.38
CA SER A 39 -20.82 14.91 -0.11
C SER A 39 -19.36 14.46 0.04
N HIS A 40 -18.73 14.61 1.21
CA HIS A 40 -17.45 13.95 1.50
C HIS A 40 -17.64 12.73 2.40
N THR A 41 -16.94 11.65 2.10
CA THR A 41 -16.79 10.54 3.04
C THR A 41 -15.90 10.98 4.21
N LEU A 42 -16.07 10.40 5.39
CA LEU A 42 -15.26 10.72 6.57
C LEU A 42 -13.76 10.34 6.40
N THR A 43 -13.44 9.56 5.39
CA THR A 43 -12.08 9.23 4.98
C THR A 43 -11.47 10.25 4.03
N GLY A 44 -12.22 11.25 3.57
CA GLY A 44 -11.74 12.25 2.61
C GLY A 44 -11.66 11.71 1.19
N GLN A 45 -12.67 10.96 0.76
CA GLN A 45 -12.81 10.47 -0.62
C GLN A 45 -14.12 10.96 -1.22
N ASP A 46 -14.14 11.24 -2.52
CA ASP A 46 -15.36 11.55 -3.27
C ASP A 46 -16.16 10.27 -3.64
N ALA A 47 -17.30 10.44 -4.34
CA ALA A 47 -18.16 9.33 -4.77
C ALA A 47 -17.47 8.34 -5.73
N SER A 48 -16.37 8.72 -6.37
CA SER A 48 -15.55 7.84 -7.22
C SER A 48 -14.47 7.08 -6.44
N GLY A 49 -14.31 7.36 -5.15
CA GLY A 49 -13.26 6.84 -4.30
C GLY A 49 -11.95 7.62 -4.37
N ARG A 50 -11.95 8.76 -5.11
CA ARG A 50 -10.77 9.63 -5.23
C ARG A 50 -10.56 10.40 -3.92
N PRO A 51 -9.34 10.44 -3.36
CA PRO A 51 -9.04 11.20 -2.16
C PRO A 51 -9.11 12.71 -2.41
N ASP A 52 -9.57 13.46 -1.40
CA ASP A 52 -9.59 14.91 -1.43
C ASP A 52 -8.18 15.47 -1.66
N GLY A 53 -8.05 16.39 -2.61
CA GLY A 53 -6.79 17.03 -2.96
C GLY A 53 -5.93 16.27 -3.98
N MET A 54 -6.32 15.06 -4.41
CA MET A 54 -5.68 14.39 -5.54
C MET A 54 -6.17 14.99 -6.86
N ASP A 55 -5.24 15.36 -7.74
CA ASP A 55 -5.59 15.90 -9.06
C ASP A 55 -6.11 14.83 -10.02
N ASP A 56 -6.84 15.26 -11.05
CA ASP A 56 -7.47 14.35 -12.02
C ASP A 56 -6.45 13.54 -12.83
N ALA A 57 -5.26 14.07 -13.07
CA ALA A 57 -4.23 13.37 -13.86
C ALA A 57 -3.61 12.23 -13.05
N THR A 58 -3.29 12.46 -11.78
CA THR A 58 -2.79 11.42 -10.85
C THR A 58 -3.84 10.33 -10.65
N TRP A 59 -5.12 10.71 -10.45
CA TRP A 59 -6.19 9.73 -10.33
C TRP A 59 -6.38 8.89 -11.60
N ALA A 60 -6.32 9.52 -12.78
CA ALA A 60 -6.44 8.81 -14.06
C ALA A 60 -5.27 7.83 -14.28
N ALA A 61 -4.05 8.18 -13.88
CA ALA A 61 -2.89 7.29 -13.92
C ALA A 61 -3.09 6.07 -13.00
N LEU A 62 -3.57 6.26 -11.78
CA LEU A 62 -3.87 5.13 -10.86
C LEU A 62 -4.98 4.20 -11.39
N MET A 63 -5.86 4.68 -12.25
CA MET A 63 -7.00 3.93 -12.79
C MET A 63 -6.75 3.36 -14.18
N ASP A 64 -5.62 3.62 -14.81
CA ASP A 64 -5.25 3.04 -16.10
C ASP A 64 -4.81 1.57 -15.99
N ASP A 65 -4.39 0.97 -17.11
CA ASP A 65 -3.94 -0.43 -17.17
C ASP A 65 -2.40 -0.57 -17.06
N VAL A 66 -1.69 0.45 -16.58
CA VAL A 66 -0.24 0.43 -16.34
C VAL A 66 0.01 0.46 -14.83
N ILE A 67 0.88 -0.40 -14.35
CA ILE A 67 1.31 -0.38 -12.94
C ILE A 67 2.74 0.13 -12.89
N GLU A 68 2.93 1.34 -12.38
CA GLU A 68 4.24 1.89 -12.13
C GLU A 68 4.70 1.65 -10.69
N TYR A 69 6.01 1.56 -10.48
CA TYR A 69 6.56 1.30 -9.14
C TYR A 69 6.19 2.41 -8.13
N SER A 70 6.21 3.66 -8.58
CA SER A 70 5.88 4.83 -7.76
C SER A 70 4.43 4.88 -7.29
N GLU A 71 3.53 4.21 -8.01
CA GLU A 71 2.09 4.19 -7.74
C GLU A 71 1.67 3.09 -6.76
N ILE A 72 2.56 2.14 -6.46
CA ILE A 72 2.24 0.99 -5.59
C ILE A 72 1.62 1.40 -4.25
N PRO A 73 2.13 2.41 -3.52
CA PRO A 73 1.52 2.84 -2.27
C PRO A 73 0.07 3.31 -2.44
N ASP A 74 -0.19 4.12 -3.47
CA ASP A 74 -1.50 4.67 -3.75
C ASP A 74 -2.46 3.61 -4.31
N LEU A 75 -1.98 2.71 -5.17
CA LEU A 75 -2.76 1.57 -5.64
C LEU A 75 -3.16 0.63 -4.50
N VAL A 76 -2.27 0.40 -3.54
CA VAL A 76 -2.57 -0.38 -2.33
C VAL A 76 -3.64 0.33 -1.49
N GLU A 77 -3.56 1.64 -1.37
CA GLU A 77 -4.50 2.42 -0.55
C GLU A 77 -5.88 2.54 -1.20
N TYR A 78 -5.95 2.90 -2.47
CA TYR A 78 -7.19 3.32 -3.10
C TYR A 78 -7.82 2.28 -4.03
N ARG A 79 -7.03 1.40 -4.64
CA ARG A 79 -7.53 0.43 -5.61
C ARG A 79 -7.58 -1.00 -5.08
N SER A 80 -6.64 -1.41 -4.22
CA SER A 80 -6.59 -2.79 -3.70
C SER A 80 -7.86 -3.15 -2.93
N ILE A 81 -8.18 -4.44 -2.90
CA ILE A 81 -9.31 -4.97 -2.11
C ILE A 81 -9.11 -4.62 -0.63
N LEU A 82 -7.87 -4.75 -0.13
CA LEU A 82 -7.54 -4.41 1.26
C LEU A 82 -7.81 -2.93 1.55
N GLY A 83 -7.28 -2.02 0.74
CA GLY A 83 -7.45 -0.57 0.91
C GLY A 83 -8.93 -0.18 0.91
N ARG A 84 -9.69 -0.61 -0.10
CA ARG A 84 -11.13 -0.34 -0.20
C ARG A 84 -11.94 -0.91 0.98
N THR A 85 -11.61 -2.13 1.42
CA THR A 85 -12.29 -2.73 2.58
C THR A 85 -11.99 -1.96 3.86
N GLN A 86 -10.76 -1.53 4.06
CA GLN A 86 -10.35 -0.74 5.22
C GLN A 86 -11.04 0.63 5.23
N THR A 87 -11.09 1.30 4.10
CA THR A 87 -11.81 2.58 3.92
C THR A 87 -13.29 2.41 4.27
N ALA A 88 -13.96 1.41 3.69
CA ALA A 88 -15.37 1.13 3.98
C ALA A 88 -15.63 0.80 5.47
N MET A 89 -14.71 0.11 6.13
CA MET A 89 -14.82 -0.17 7.58
C MET A 89 -14.67 1.10 8.44
N ILE A 90 -13.78 2.02 8.07
CA ILE A 90 -13.58 3.28 8.78
C ILE A 90 -14.84 4.16 8.60
N ASP A 91 -15.30 4.32 7.36
CA ASP A 91 -16.49 5.10 7.03
C ASP A 91 -17.73 4.54 7.72
N GLY A 92 -17.99 3.25 7.64
CA GLY A 92 -19.17 2.63 8.28
C GLY A 92 -19.18 2.77 9.81
N ARG A 93 -18.02 2.79 10.48
CA ARG A 93 -17.95 3.04 11.93
C ARG A 93 -18.17 4.52 12.26
N ALA A 94 -17.60 5.41 11.47
CA ALA A 94 -17.78 6.83 11.66
C ALA A 94 -19.22 7.26 11.38
N ASP A 95 -19.84 6.75 10.31
CA ASP A 95 -21.27 6.97 10.00
C ASP A 95 -22.19 6.50 11.14
N GLY A 96 -21.92 5.33 11.72
CA GLY A 96 -22.66 4.84 12.86
C GLY A 96 -22.59 5.78 14.08
N MET A 97 -21.44 6.37 14.35
CA MET A 97 -21.29 7.36 15.43
C MET A 97 -22.00 8.67 15.10
N VAL A 98 -21.94 9.16 13.86
CA VAL A 98 -22.66 10.35 13.42
C VAL A 98 -24.18 10.17 13.60
N GLN A 99 -24.73 9.02 13.19
CA GLN A 99 -26.16 8.72 13.38
C GLN A 99 -26.57 8.76 14.85
N VAL A 100 -25.73 8.29 15.77
CA VAL A 100 -25.99 8.38 17.22
C VAL A 100 -25.99 9.83 17.69
N VAL A 101 -25.06 10.66 17.19
CA VAL A 101 -25.00 12.10 17.48
C VAL A 101 -26.27 12.82 17.02
N ASP A 102 -26.70 12.55 15.79
CA ASP A 102 -27.90 13.16 15.20
C ASP A 102 -29.17 12.73 15.93
N ALA A 103 -29.29 11.45 16.27
CA ALA A 103 -30.41 10.95 17.06
C ALA A 103 -30.47 11.60 18.46
N LEU A 104 -29.33 11.81 19.11
CA LEU A 104 -29.24 12.48 20.39
C LEU A 104 -29.61 13.99 20.28
N SER A 105 -29.10 14.65 19.25
CA SER A 105 -29.39 16.05 18.97
C SER A 105 -30.88 16.28 18.71
N SER A 106 -31.50 15.40 17.91
CA SER A 106 -32.94 15.43 17.64
C SER A 106 -33.74 15.19 18.90
N ALA A 107 -33.38 14.22 19.75
CA ALA A 107 -34.07 13.95 21.01
C ALA A 107 -33.97 15.12 21.98
N ILE A 108 -32.83 15.81 22.04
CA ILE A 108 -32.68 17.03 22.87
C ILE A 108 -33.53 18.18 22.31
N SER A 109 -33.63 18.35 20.99
CA SER A 109 -34.52 19.35 20.38
C SER A 109 -35.98 19.08 20.71
N ASP A 110 -36.45 17.84 20.53
CA ASP A 110 -37.82 17.41 20.86
C ASP A 110 -38.19 17.67 22.33
N LEU A 111 -37.21 17.44 23.23
CA LEU A 111 -37.40 17.74 24.67
C LEU A 111 -37.54 19.24 24.92
N ARG A 112 -36.76 20.10 24.24
CA ARG A 112 -36.86 21.56 24.38
C ARG A 112 -38.18 22.10 23.85
N ASP A 113 -38.62 21.61 22.70
CA ASP A 113 -39.91 21.99 22.13
C ASP A 113 -41.06 21.59 23.07
N THR A 114 -40.97 20.41 23.70
CA THR A 114 -41.93 19.96 24.70
C THR A 114 -41.88 20.81 25.95
N ILE A 115 -40.70 21.25 26.40
CA ILE A 115 -40.56 22.17 27.54
C ILE A 115 -41.22 23.52 27.21
N SER A 116 -40.99 24.06 25.99
CA SER A 116 -41.62 25.30 25.55
C SER A 116 -43.17 25.21 25.55
N ASP A 117 -43.69 24.09 25.02
CA ASP A 117 -45.12 23.79 25.00
C ASP A 117 -45.73 23.72 26.43
N LEU A 118 -45.02 23.11 27.36
CA LEU A 118 -45.42 23.01 28.75
C LEU A 118 -45.31 24.33 29.50
N GLN A 119 -44.33 25.18 29.18
CA GLN A 119 -44.19 26.53 29.71
C GLN A 119 -45.39 27.40 29.29
N GLU A 120 -45.79 27.33 28.01
CA GLU A 120 -46.97 28.03 27.51
C GLU A 120 -48.25 27.55 28.21
N LYS A 121 -48.44 26.24 28.39
CA LYS A 121 -49.56 25.64 29.11
C LYS A 121 -49.59 26.05 30.58
N ALA A 122 -48.45 26.10 31.25
CA ALA A 122 -48.30 26.54 32.61
C ALA A 122 -48.69 28.05 32.78
N ALA A 123 -48.28 28.85 31.77
CA ALA A 123 -48.63 30.30 31.77
C ALA A 123 -50.12 30.56 31.55
N ASN A 124 -50.77 29.72 30.74
CA ASN A 124 -52.22 29.89 30.39
C ASN A 124 -53.19 29.15 31.32
N SER A 125 -52.66 28.35 32.28
CA SER A 125 -53.49 27.60 33.22
C SER A 125 -54.11 28.54 34.30
N THR A 126 -55.40 28.38 34.54
CA THR A 126 -56.16 29.09 35.62
C THR A 126 -56.14 28.32 36.93
N SER A 127 -55.68 27.05 36.95
CA SER A 127 -55.55 26.19 38.11
C SER A 127 -54.11 26.16 38.62
N GLU A 128 -53.91 26.50 39.90
CA GLU A 128 -52.58 26.44 40.52
C GLU A 128 -52.03 24.99 40.60
N GLU A 129 -52.92 24.00 40.77
CA GLU A 129 -52.54 22.58 40.80
C GLU A 129 -52.00 22.10 39.41
N GLU A 130 -52.72 22.49 38.32
CA GLU A 130 -52.24 22.16 36.95
C GLU A 130 -50.96 22.86 36.63
N LYS A 131 -50.79 24.12 37.03
CA LYS A 131 -49.55 24.88 36.84
C LYS A 131 -48.34 24.19 37.52
N GLN A 132 -48.50 23.76 38.77
CA GLN A 132 -47.49 23.05 39.53
C GLN A 132 -47.16 21.70 38.87
N ALA A 133 -48.15 20.99 38.32
CA ALA A 133 -47.94 19.74 37.60
C ALA A 133 -47.07 19.94 36.31
N TYR A 134 -47.34 21.01 35.54
CA TYR A 134 -46.54 21.37 34.37
C TYR A 134 -45.11 21.76 34.74
N LEU A 135 -44.92 22.58 35.80
CA LEU A 135 -43.61 22.98 36.28
C LEU A 135 -42.75 21.77 36.76
N MET A 136 -43.40 20.77 37.37
CA MET A 136 -42.70 19.55 37.78
C MET A 136 -42.27 18.71 36.59
N GLN A 137 -43.08 18.62 35.53
CA GLN A 137 -42.70 17.96 34.28
C GLN A 137 -41.54 18.68 33.59
N ILE A 138 -41.56 20.01 33.52
CA ILE A 138 -40.48 20.84 32.97
C ILE A 138 -39.18 20.57 33.71
N LYS A 139 -39.15 20.62 35.06
CA LYS A 139 -37.98 20.32 35.86
C LYS A 139 -37.41 18.92 35.60
N GLY A 140 -38.29 17.92 35.43
CA GLY A 140 -37.88 16.57 35.10
C GLY A 140 -37.17 16.47 33.74
N MET A 141 -37.66 17.21 32.74
CA MET A 141 -37.06 17.25 31.40
C MET A 141 -35.78 18.06 31.37
N GLU A 142 -35.70 19.19 32.07
CA GLU A 142 -34.49 19.99 32.24
C GLU A 142 -33.40 19.18 32.94
N TYR A 143 -33.76 18.39 33.96
CA TYR A 143 -32.82 17.47 34.61
C TYR A 143 -32.35 16.38 33.65
N ALA A 144 -33.20 15.81 32.80
CA ALA A 144 -32.82 14.83 31.79
C ALA A 144 -31.83 15.41 30.76
N ILE A 145 -32.05 16.66 30.34
CA ILE A 145 -31.13 17.38 29.43
C ILE A 145 -29.79 17.66 30.13
N SER A 146 -29.83 18.11 31.41
CA SER A 146 -28.61 18.43 32.17
C SER A 146 -27.79 17.18 32.54
N SER A 147 -28.47 16.05 32.79
CA SER A 147 -27.79 14.79 33.15
C SER A 147 -27.04 14.16 31.98
N THR A 148 -27.38 14.55 30.75
CA THR A 148 -26.59 14.14 29.56
C THR A 148 -25.29 14.93 29.39
N ASN A 149 -24.90 15.75 30.38
CA ASN A 149 -23.72 16.63 30.40
C ASN A 149 -23.68 17.65 29.24
N SER A 150 -24.83 17.89 28.60
CA SER A 150 -24.96 18.79 27.47
C SER A 150 -25.43 20.17 27.95
N ALA A 151 -24.60 20.87 28.71
CA ALA A 151 -24.84 22.28 29.06
C ALA A 151 -24.97 23.18 27.80
N SER A 152 -24.53 22.69 26.66
CA SER A 152 -24.74 23.25 25.33
C SER A 152 -24.74 22.10 24.30
N PRO A 153 -25.73 22.02 23.38
CA PRO A 153 -25.74 21.09 22.27
C PRO A 153 -24.47 21.19 21.43
N THR A 154 -23.92 22.39 21.29
CA THR A 154 -22.70 22.69 20.58
C THR A 154 -21.49 22.03 21.25
N TYR A 155 -21.42 22.01 22.59
CA TYR A 155 -20.32 21.36 23.32
C TYR A 155 -20.36 19.84 23.19
N ALA A 156 -21.52 19.21 23.31
CA ALA A 156 -21.70 17.77 23.13
C ALA A 156 -21.35 17.36 21.70
N LYS A 157 -21.77 18.15 20.71
CA LYS A 157 -21.43 17.96 19.31
C LYS A 157 -19.89 18.01 19.09
N ASN A 158 -19.23 19.05 19.56
CA ASN A 158 -17.78 19.22 19.40
C ASN A 158 -16.97 18.09 20.09
N GLN A 159 -17.42 17.63 21.27
CA GLN A 159 -16.81 16.50 21.97
C GLN A 159 -16.95 15.20 21.17
N MET A 160 -18.09 14.96 20.55
CA MET A 160 -18.34 13.77 19.73
C MET A 160 -17.58 13.84 18.40
N GLU A 161 -17.53 15.00 17.75
CA GLU A 161 -16.69 15.22 16.55
C GLU A 161 -15.22 14.94 16.84
N SER A 162 -14.71 15.43 17.97
CA SER A 162 -13.35 15.12 18.43
C SER A 162 -13.17 13.62 18.70
N GLY A 163 -14.19 12.96 19.26
CA GLY A 163 -14.20 11.51 19.47
C GLY A 163 -14.17 10.71 18.18
N ILE A 164 -14.96 11.12 17.18
CA ILE A 164 -14.97 10.50 15.83
C ILE A 164 -13.61 10.68 15.18
N SER A 165 -13.06 11.89 15.14
CA SER A 165 -11.74 12.17 14.58
C SER A 165 -10.64 11.32 15.24
N THR A 166 -10.68 11.21 16.57
CA THR A 166 -9.74 10.36 17.34
C THR A 166 -9.91 8.88 16.98
N LEU A 167 -11.14 8.39 16.83
CA LEU A 167 -11.41 7.00 16.43
C LEU A 167 -10.88 6.71 15.03
N VAL A 168 -11.19 7.58 14.05
CA VAL A 168 -10.70 7.46 12.66
C VAL A 168 -9.17 7.43 12.64
N THR A 169 -8.53 8.32 13.40
CA THR A 169 -7.07 8.35 13.52
C THR A 169 -6.51 7.04 14.09
N LYS A 170 -7.10 6.51 15.17
CA LYS A 170 -6.67 5.24 15.76
C LYS A 170 -6.90 4.04 14.84
N LEU A 171 -8.01 4.03 14.08
CA LEU A 171 -8.28 2.97 13.09
C LEU A 171 -7.26 3.04 11.94
N LYS A 172 -6.98 4.22 11.41
CA LYS A 172 -5.93 4.41 10.39
C LYS A 172 -4.56 3.94 10.90
N GLN A 173 -4.18 4.29 12.12
CA GLN A 173 -2.95 3.83 12.75
C GLN A 173 -2.90 2.31 12.94
N GLY A 174 -4.01 1.69 13.37
CA GLY A 174 -4.09 0.23 13.55
C GLY A 174 -3.99 -0.57 12.24
N LEU A 175 -4.42 0.03 11.13
CA LEU A 175 -4.38 -0.59 9.79
C LEU A 175 -3.08 -0.32 9.03
N HIS A 176 -2.30 0.67 9.47
CA HIS A 176 -1.06 1.09 8.82
C HIS A 176 -0.05 -0.07 8.65
N PRO A 177 0.25 -0.91 9.67
CA PRO A 177 1.21 -2.01 9.50
C PRO A 177 0.81 -2.99 8.39
N THR A 178 -0.50 -3.25 8.23
CA THR A 178 -1.00 -4.15 7.19
C THR A 178 -0.81 -3.54 5.80
N LYS A 179 -1.05 -2.23 5.64
CA LYS A 179 -0.78 -1.51 4.39
C LYS A 179 0.70 -1.54 4.05
N VAL A 180 1.56 -1.21 5.01
CA VAL A 180 3.03 -1.24 4.84
C VAL A 180 3.51 -2.62 4.43
N ALA A 181 3.02 -3.68 5.07
CA ALA A 181 3.36 -5.05 4.71
C ALA A 181 2.92 -5.40 3.28
N LEU A 182 1.74 -4.95 2.84
CA LEU A 182 1.26 -5.16 1.48
C LEU A 182 2.10 -4.36 0.47
N ILE A 183 2.41 -3.10 0.75
CA ILE A 183 3.28 -2.26 -0.09
C ILE A 183 4.65 -2.92 -0.24
N SER A 184 5.26 -3.35 0.86
CA SER A 184 6.55 -4.04 0.84
C SER A 184 6.50 -5.35 0.04
N GLY A 185 5.42 -6.14 0.21
CA GLY A 185 5.18 -7.35 -0.56
C GLY A 185 5.02 -7.07 -2.07
N MET A 186 4.29 -6.01 -2.43
CA MET A 186 4.12 -5.60 -3.83
C MET A 186 5.42 -5.08 -4.44
N ASN A 187 6.21 -4.30 -3.70
CA ASN A 187 7.53 -3.86 -4.12
C ASN A 187 8.44 -5.06 -4.42
N GLY A 188 8.44 -6.07 -3.53
CA GLY A 188 9.17 -7.33 -3.75
C GLY A 188 8.68 -8.10 -4.97
N ALA A 189 7.36 -8.20 -5.18
CA ALA A 189 6.77 -8.85 -6.35
C ALA A 189 7.13 -8.11 -7.65
N PHE A 190 7.14 -6.76 -7.63
CA PHE A 190 7.53 -5.94 -8.77
C PHE A 190 9.00 -6.16 -9.15
N VAL A 191 9.91 -6.17 -8.18
CA VAL A 191 11.33 -6.50 -8.39
C VAL A 191 11.50 -7.92 -8.92
N GLY A 192 10.74 -8.88 -8.37
CA GLY A 192 10.70 -10.26 -8.83
C GLY A 192 10.23 -10.37 -10.30
N TYR A 193 9.22 -9.61 -10.67
CA TYR A 193 8.76 -9.53 -12.06
C TYR A 193 9.84 -9.00 -13.01
N GLN A 194 10.50 -7.90 -12.65
CA GLN A 194 11.60 -7.35 -13.45
C GLN A 194 12.76 -8.35 -13.59
N SER A 195 13.05 -9.09 -12.54
CA SER A 195 14.07 -10.16 -12.58
C SER A 195 13.69 -11.29 -13.54
N LEU A 196 12.40 -11.64 -13.60
CA LEU A 196 11.90 -12.62 -14.57
C LEU A 196 11.94 -12.08 -16.01
N VAL A 197 11.73 -10.77 -16.22
CA VAL A 197 11.91 -10.14 -17.55
C VAL A 197 13.34 -10.30 -18.03
N GLU A 198 14.35 -10.05 -17.20
CA GLU A 198 15.75 -10.23 -17.53
C GLU A 198 16.11 -11.72 -17.76
N LEU A 199 15.55 -12.61 -16.98
CA LEU A 199 15.73 -14.05 -17.15
C LEU A 199 15.14 -14.53 -18.49
N ARG A 200 13.96 -14.03 -18.87
CA ARG A 200 13.34 -14.28 -20.17
C ARG A 200 14.25 -13.80 -21.31
N GLU A 201 14.80 -12.59 -21.20
CA GLU A 201 15.74 -12.07 -22.20
C GLU A 201 17.00 -12.94 -22.31
N MET A 202 17.54 -13.40 -21.18
CA MET A 202 18.67 -14.33 -21.18
C MET A 202 18.35 -15.63 -21.94
N TYR A 203 17.18 -16.23 -21.69
CA TYR A 203 16.79 -17.45 -22.39
C TYR A 203 16.49 -17.19 -23.87
N ALA A 204 15.95 -16.03 -24.23
CA ALA A 204 15.77 -15.64 -25.63
C ALA A 204 17.12 -15.50 -26.35
N ASP A 205 18.13 -14.88 -25.73
CA ASP A 205 19.50 -14.81 -26.24
C ASP A 205 20.11 -16.20 -26.41
N GLN A 206 19.88 -17.14 -25.46
CA GLN A 206 20.32 -18.53 -25.56
C GLN A 206 19.63 -19.29 -26.70
N VAL A 207 18.32 -19.13 -26.87
CA VAL A 207 17.58 -19.74 -27.99
C VAL A 207 18.15 -19.26 -29.29
N TRP A 208 18.34 -17.95 -29.49
CA TRP A 208 18.93 -17.39 -30.69
C TRP A 208 20.34 -17.95 -30.97
N MET A 209 21.17 -18.07 -29.95
CA MET A 209 22.49 -18.65 -30.05
C MET A 209 22.46 -20.14 -30.47
N TYR A 210 21.63 -20.96 -29.79
CA TYR A 210 21.51 -22.38 -30.08
C TYR A 210 20.88 -22.66 -31.44
N GLU A 211 19.97 -21.81 -31.90
CA GLU A 211 19.38 -21.88 -33.23
C GLU A 211 20.43 -21.70 -34.32
N GLY A 212 21.27 -20.67 -34.21
CA GLY A 212 22.39 -20.47 -35.13
C GLY A 212 23.41 -21.63 -35.12
N MET A 213 23.62 -22.26 -33.95
CA MET A 213 24.48 -23.45 -33.84
C MET A 213 23.86 -24.68 -34.49
N TYR A 214 22.57 -24.92 -34.25
CA TYR A 214 21.85 -26.02 -34.87
C TYR A 214 21.83 -25.89 -36.41
N GLU A 215 21.50 -24.73 -36.95
CA GLU A 215 21.55 -24.48 -38.38
C GLU A 215 22.97 -24.71 -39.01
N ARG A 216 24.00 -24.27 -38.27
CA ARG A 216 25.40 -24.51 -38.73
C ARG A 216 25.73 -25.99 -38.71
N ALA A 217 25.35 -26.74 -37.65
CA ALA A 217 25.57 -28.19 -37.59
C ALA A 217 24.86 -28.93 -38.73
N VAL A 218 23.64 -28.54 -39.08
CA VAL A 218 22.88 -29.08 -40.21
C VAL A 218 23.61 -28.80 -41.55
N ARG A 219 24.12 -27.59 -41.78
CA ARG A 219 24.88 -27.25 -42.97
C ARG A 219 26.20 -28.03 -43.06
N GLN A 220 26.90 -28.18 -41.95
CA GLN A 220 28.15 -28.96 -41.88
C GLN A 220 27.91 -30.45 -42.11
N GLN A 221 26.80 -31.00 -41.62
CA GLN A 221 26.42 -32.39 -41.93
C GLN A 221 26.15 -32.59 -43.42
N ALA A 222 25.44 -31.65 -44.06
CA ALA A 222 25.19 -31.71 -45.50
C ALA A 222 26.47 -31.66 -46.34
N LEU A 223 27.55 -31.03 -45.80
CA LEU A 223 28.89 -30.98 -46.40
C LEU A 223 29.77 -32.15 -45.98
N GLY A 224 29.26 -33.10 -45.19
CA GLY A 224 30.01 -34.25 -44.68
C GLY A 224 31.02 -33.93 -43.59
N SER A 225 31.05 -32.73 -43.04
CA SER A 225 31.99 -32.26 -42.01
C SER A 225 31.43 -32.31 -40.57
N ALA A 226 30.18 -32.68 -40.35
CA ALA A 226 29.59 -32.96 -39.04
C ALA A 226 28.83 -34.28 -39.04
N THR A 227 28.78 -34.93 -37.88
CA THR A 227 28.05 -36.18 -37.66
C THR A 227 26.57 -35.97 -37.36
N ALA A 228 25.72 -36.97 -37.58
CA ALA A 228 24.34 -36.94 -37.20
C ALA A 228 24.16 -36.75 -35.66
N LEU A 229 25.13 -37.27 -34.87
CA LEU A 229 25.11 -37.08 -33.40
C LEU A 229 25.34 -35.63 -33.01
N GLU A 230 26.22 -34.88 -33.65
CA GLU A 230 26.45 -33.45 -33.39
C GLU A 230 25.24 -32.63 -33.72
N VAL A 231 24.55 -32.91 -34.83
CA VAL A 231 23.25 -32.25 -35.14
C VAL A 231 22.18 -32.55 -34.10
N GLN A 232 22.09 -33.82 -33.66
CA GLN A 232 21.14 -34.18 -32.63
C GLN A 232 21.42 -33.51 -31.27
N GLN A 233 22.69 -33.39 -30.89
CA GLN A 233 23.11 -32.68 -29.68
C GLN A 233 22.78 -31.18 -29.77
N ALA A 234 23.03 -30.54 -30.89
CA ALA A 234 22.68 -29.15 -31.13
C ALA A 234 21.15 -28.94 -31.04
N LYS A 235 20.35 -29.87 -31.60
CA LYS A 235 18.90 -29.85 -31.52
C LYS A 235 18.40 -29.96 -30.08
N VAL A 236 18.94 -30.90 -29.31
CA VAL A 236 18.54 -31.08 -27.87
C VAL A 236 18.87 -29.82 -27.07
N SER A 237 20.02 -29.16 -27.31
CA SER A 237 20.37 -27.92 -26.66
C SER A 237 19.36 -26.77 -26.98
N LEU A 238 18.97 -26.67 -28.26
CA LEU A 238 17.98 -25.71 -28.73
C LEU A 238 16.61 -25.95 -28.07
N GLU A 239 16.12 -27.18 -28.10
CA GLU A 239 14.81 -27.52 -27.51
C GLU A 239 14.82 -27.28 -25.99
N GLY A 240 15.90 -27.59 -25.29
CA GLY A 240 16.07 -27.29 -23.87
C GLY A 240 16.00 -25.79 -23.57
N ALA A 241 16.64 -24.95 -24.39
CA ALA A 241 16.57 -23.50 -24.25
C ALA A 241 15.14 -22.94 -24.52
N LYS A 242 14.48 -23.46 -25.57
CA LYS A 242 13.08 -23.09 -25.87
C LYS A 242 12.13 -23.46 -24.71
N LEU A 243 12.32 -24.62 -24.11
CA LEU A 243 11.52 -25.05 -22.95
C LEU A 243 11.73 -24.08 -21.76
N SER A 244 12.97 -23.71 -21.46
CA SER A 244 13.30 -22.78 -20.39
C SER A 244 12.72 -21.39 -20.63
N LEU A 245 12.71 -20.92 -21.88
CA LEU A 245 12.07 -19.66 -22.27
C LEU A 245 10.56 -19.71 -22.02
N SER A 246 9.88 -20.76 -22.51
CA SER A 246 8.45 -20.95 -22.34
C SER A 246 8.03 -21.03 -20.87
N ASP A 247 8.78 -21.79 -20.03
CA ASP A 247 8.54 -21.86 -18.59
C ASP A 247 8.69 -20.49 -17.89
N THR A 248 9.67 -19.71 -18.32
CA THR A 248 9.88 -18.35 -17.78
C THR A 248 8.77 -17.39 -18.20
N GLU A 249 8.27 -17.49 -19.44
CA GLU A 249 7.15 -16.70 -19.94
C GLU A 249 5.85 -17.02 -19.19
N GLU A 250 5.62 -18.28 -18.83
CA GLU A 250 4.48 -18.70 -18.02
C GLU A 250 4.57 -18.13 -16.60
N LYS A 251 5.75 -18.23 -15.96
CA LYS A 251 6.00 -17.63 -14.64
C LYS A 251 5.80 -16.12 -14.66
N LEU A 252 6.30 -15.45 -15.69
CA LEU A 252 6.18 -14.01 -15.86
C LEU A 252 4.70 -13.59 -15.96
N ARG A 253 3.89 -14.33 -16.72
CA ARG A 253 2.44 -14.11 -16.79
C ARG A 253 1.78 -14.32 -15.44
N SER A 254 2.08 -15.42 -14.75
CA SER A 254 1.52 -15.74 -13.44
C SER A 254 1.82 -14.66 -12.39
N VAL A 255 3.06 -14.16 -12.33
CA VAL A 255 3.44 -13.09 -11.41
C VAL A 255 2.74 -11.78 -11.76
N LYS A 256 2.66 -11.43 -13.07
CA LYS A 256 1.91 -10.26 -13.54
C LYS A 256 0.45 -10.31 -13.09
N ASP A 257 -0.22 -11.44 -13.33
CA ASP A 257 -1.61 -11.63 -12.96
C ASP A 257 -1.82 -11.55 -11.44
N ALA A 258 -0.90 -12.11 -10.66
CA ALA A 258 -0.95 -12.04 -9.20
C ALA A 258 -0.80 -10.58 -8.69
N ILE A 259 0.12 -9.80 -9.25
CA ILE A 259 0.29 -8.38 -8.93
C ILE A 259 -1.01 -7.61 -9.25
N ALA A 260 -1.54 -7.76 -10.48
CA ALA A 260 -2.74 -7.07 -10.92
C ALA A 260 -3.95 -7.41 -10.03
N LEU A 261 -4.19 -8.69 -9.74
CA LEU A 261 -5.29 -9.13 -8.87
C LEU A 261 -5.17 -8.56 -7.46
N THR A 262 -3.97 -8.57 -6.89
CA THR A 262 -3.72 -8.05 -5.54
C THR A 262 -3.97 -6.55 -5.46
N LEU A 263 -3.61 -5.81 -6.50
CA LEU A 263 -3.83 -4.37 -6.61
C LEU A 263 -5.26 -4.00 -7.06
N GLY A 264 -6.14 -4.98 -7.29
CA GLY A 264 -7.57 -4.77 -7.46
C GLY A 264 -8.09 -4.76 -8.90
N TRP A 265 -7.32 -5.24 -9.88
CA TRP A 265 -7.85 -5.56 -11.21
C TRP A 265 -8.70 -6.83 -11.18
N ASN A 266 -9.71 -6.92 -12.03
CA ASN A 266 -10.49 -8.12 -12.18
C ASN A 266 -9.72 -9.17 -13.00
N ALA A 267 -10.00 -10.46 -12.78
CA ALA A 267 -9.33 -11.55 -13.49
C ALA A 267 -9.49 -11.47 -15.03
N ALA A 268 -10.59 -10.91 -15.52
CA ALA A 268 -10.80 -10.71 -16.96
C ALA A 268 -9.95 -9.58 -17.56
N ASP A 269 -9.48 -8.65 -16.74
CA ASP A 269 -8.74 -7.45 -17.18
C ASP A 269 -7.22 -7.59 -17.00
N THR A 270 -6.73 -8.61 -16.26
CA THR A 270 -5.30 -8.80 -16.03
C THR A 270 -4.49 -8.92 -17.32
N ALA A 271 -5.09 -9.42 -18.40
CA ALA A 271 -4.43 -9.53 -19.69
C ALA A 271 -4.05 -8.17 -20.28
N LYS A 272 -4.82 -7.11 -20.00
CA LYS A 272 -4.58 -5.73 -20.49
C LYS A 272 -3.49 -5.03 -19.67
N VAL A 273 -3.31 -5.44 -18.42
CA VAL A 273 -2.36 -4.81 -17.50
C VAL A 273 -0.93 -4.99 -17.97
N THR A 274 -0.18 -3.91 -17.93
CA THR A 274 1.26 -3.87 -18.16
C THR A 274 1.96 -3.42 -16.89
N ILE A 275 3.10 -4.03 -16.59
CA ILE A 275 3.95 -3.62 -15.47
C ILE A 275 5.06 -2.74 -16.03
N GLY A 276 5.17 -1.53 -15.50
CA GLY A 276 6.21 -0.56 -15.85
C GLY A 276 7.61 -1.06 -15.50
N LYS A 277 8.60 -0.23 -15.73
CA LYS A 277 9.99 -0.54 -15.39
C LYS A 277 10.34 0.04 -14.02
N LEU A 278 11.26 -0.62 -13.31
CA LEU A 278 11.89 0.00 -12.15
C LEU A 278 12.62 1.27 -12.58
N PRO A 279 12.59 2.33 -11.76
CA PRO A 279 13.46 3.49 -11.96
C PRO A 279 14.91 3.02 -12.09
N ALA A 280 15.66 3.64 -12.99
CA ALA A 280 17.06 3.30 -13.17
C ALA A 280 17.85 3.58 -11.86
N TYR A 281 18.82 2.72 -11.55
CA TYR A 281 19.70 2.96 -10.41
C TYR A 281 20.45 4.29 -10.57
N ASP A 282 20.28 5.16 -9.60
CA ASP A 282 21.00 6.44 -9.51
C ASP A 282 22.07 6.38 -8.42
N ALA A 283 23.32 6.24 -8.83
CA ALA A 283 24.47 6.23 -7.93
C ALA A 283 24.64 7.56 -7.18
N SER A 284 24.18 8.69 -7.74
CA SER A 284 24.33 10.02 -7.14
C SER A 284 23.43 10.18 -5.92
N PHE A 285 22.30 9.48 -5.86
CA PHE A 285 21.38 9.57 -4.73
C PHE A 285 22.07 9.17 -3.40
N MET A 286 22.76 8.02 -3.38
CA MET A 286 23.43 7.56 -2.15
C MET A 286 24.69 8.36 -1.81
N ALA A 287 25.39 8.92 -2.81
CA ALA A 287 26.61 9.69 -2.61
C ALA A 287 26.40 10.99 -1.82
N GLY A 288 25.17 11.57 -1.88
CA GLY A 288 24.82 12.80 -1.17
C GLY A 288 24.12 12.60 0.18
N ARG A 289 23.89 11.35 0.60
CA ARG A 289 23.08 11.08 1.82
C ARG A 289 23.95 11.02 3.08
N ASN A 290 23.34 11.51 4.17
CA ASN A 290 23.91 11.43 5.52
C ASN A 290 22.98 10.58 6.38
N LEU A 291 23.45 9.40 6.79
CA LEU A 291 22.65 8.42 7.54
C LEU A 291 22.04 9.01 8.82
N GLU A 292 22.76 9.87 9.54
CA GLU A 292 22.27 10.45 10.79
C GLU A 292 21.12 11.44 10.54
N ALA A 293 21.25 12.28 9.52
CA ALA A 293 20.18 13.18 9.09
C ALA A 293 18.97 12.39 8.57
N ASP A 294 19.20 11.32 7.84
CA ASP A 294 18.17 10.47 7.27
C ASP A 294 17.39 9.69 8.34
N ILE A 295 18.06 9.24 9.41
CA ILE A 295 17.41 8.66 10.58
C ILE A 295 16.52 9.70 11.26
N ALA A 296 16.97 10.94 11.35
CA ALA A 296 16.17 12.03 11.92
C ALA A 296 14.92 12.33 11.07
N GLU A 297 15.05 12.30 9.74
CA GLU A 297 13.94 12.44 8.79
C GLU A 297 12.95 11.27 8.93
N ALA A 298 13.43 10.02 8.91
CA ALA A 298 12.61 8.83 9.03
C ALA A 298 11.80 8.79 10.35
N ARG A 299 12.33 9.33 11.46
CA ARG A 299 11.61 9.45 12.73
C ARG A 299 10.33 10.28 12.62
N LEU A 300 10.29 11.28 11.74
CA LEU A 300 9.12 12.14 11.55
C LEU A 300 7.98 11.41 10.83
N HIS A 301 8.29 10.45 9.98
CA HIS A 301 7.34 9.76 9.12
C HIS A 301 6.99 8.35 9.60
N ASN A 302 7.82 7.75 10.47
CA ASN A 302 7.59 6.38 10.93
C ASN A 302 6.45 6.31 11.96
N VAL A 303 5.34 5.68 11.57
CA VAL A 303 4.13 5.57 12.40
C VAL A 303 4.37 4.72 13.65
N ALA A 304 5.17 3.65 13.57
CA ALA A 304 5.48 2.80 14.71
C ALA A 304 6.29 3.57 15.77
N TYR A 305 7.29 4.33 15.33
CA TYR A 305 8.06 5.24 16.20
C TYR A 305 7.16 6.31 16.80
N GLY A 306 6.36 7.00 15.99
CA GLY A 306 5.42 8.04 16.43
C GLY A 306 4.41 7.51 17.44
N SER A 307 3.85 6.32 17.23
CA SER A 307 2.92 5.66 18.15
C SER A 307 3.59 5.32 19.47
N ALA A 308 4.82 4.81 19.47
CA ALA A 308 5.58 4.53 20.67
C ALA A 308 5.92 5.81 21.46
N MET A 309 6.14 6.94 20.77
CA MET A 309 6.41 8.25 21.41
C MET A 309 5.15 8.90 21.96
N GLY A 310 3.97 8.65 21.37
CA GLY A 310 2.68 9.24 21.80
C GLY A 310 2.08 8.64 23.07
N THR A 311 2.53 7.47 23.52
CA THR A 311 2.01 6.74 24.69
C THR A 311 2.64 7.18 26.03
N VAL A 312 3.06 8.43 26.18
CA VAL A 312 3.68 8.91 27.42
C VAL A 312 2.65 9.22 28.48
N ASP A 313 2.57 8.40 29.53
CA ASP A 313 1.90 8.81 30.77
C ASP A 313 2.86 9.70 31.58
N LYS A 314 2.53 10.99 31.69
CA LYS A 314 3.37 12.02 32.33
C LYS A 314 3.49 11.88 33.85
N ASN A 315 2.79 10.92 34.47
CA ASN A 315 2.63 10.83 35.92
C ASN A 315 3.44 9.73 36.61
N ILE A 316 4.31 9.00 35.90
CA ILE A 316 5.05 7.88 36.49
C ILE A 316 6.57 8.18 36.52
N THR A 317 7.13 8.30 37.72
CA THR A 317 8.57 8.36 37.98
C THR A 317 9.15 6.95 37.96
N GLY A 318 9.92 6.60 36.94
CA GLY A 318 10.64 5.34 36.79
C GLY A 318 10.68 4.79 35.39
N TYR A 319 11.50 3.75 35.15
CA TYR A 319 11.51 3.03 33.87
C TYR A 319 10.21 2.25 33.73
N THR A 320 9.29 2.79 32.94
CA THR A 320 8.00 2.15 32.63
C THR A 320 8.13 1.23 31.41
N ALA A 321 7.16 0.31 31.24
CA ALA A 321 7.05 -0.50 30.01
C ALA A 321 7.05 0.38 28.74
N THR A 322 6.50 1.59 28.84
CA THR A 322 6.46 2.62 27.80
C THR A 322 7.85 3.14 27.42
N ASP A 323 8.75 3.35 28.39
CA ASP A 323 10.13 3.79 28.12
C ASP A 323 10.93 2.69 27.41
N ILE A 324 10.67 1.42 27.75
CA ILE A 324 11.29 0.28 27.06
C ILE A 324 10.79 0.20 25.62
N GLN A 325 9.49 0.36 25.37
CA GLN A 325 8.91 0.37 24.04
C GLN A 325 9.47 1.51 23.18
N ARG A 326 9.59 2.71 23.73
CA ARG A 326 10.17 3.87 23.04
C ARG A 326 11.62 3.62 22.64
N ARG A 327 12.45 3.15 23.56
CA ARG A 327 13.86 2.82 23.27
C ARG A 327 13.98 1.69 22.25
N SER A 328 13.13 0.68 22.34
CA SER A 328 13.09 -0.42 21.37
C SER A 328 12.69 0.09 19.98
N ALA A 329 11.67 0.94 19.86
CA ALA A 329 11.25 1.53 18.59
C ALA A 329 12.36 2.39 17.98
N GLU A 330 13.05 3.19 18.80
CA GLU A 330 14.19 4.00 18.34
C GLU A 330 15.36 3.14 17.87
N GLN A 331 15.72 2.12 18.65
CA GLN A 331 16.80 1.21 18.27
C GLN A 331 16.46 0.43 16.99
N ASN A 332 15.24 -0.08 16.87
CA ASN A 332 14.80 -0.80 15.68
C ASN A 332 14.86 0.09 14.44
N LEU A 333 14.36 1.34 14.52
CA LEU A 333 14.45 2.28 13.41
C LEU A 333 15.90 2.56 13.02
N ASN A 334 16.77 2.83 14.00
CA ASN A 334 18.19 3.09 13.75
C ASN A 334 18.88 1.89 13.08
N ILE A 335 18.61 0.66 13.56
CA ILE A 335 19.15 -0.58 12.98
C ILE A 335 18.67 -0.73 11.54
N THR A 336 17.36 -0.66 11.32
CA THR A 336 16.75 -0.85 10.00
C THR A 336 17.26 0.18 8.99
N MET A 337 17.32 1.46 9.36
CA MET A 337 17.86 2.50 8.49
C MET A 337 19.33 2.28 8.16
N THR A 338 20.13 1.83 9.14
CA THR A 338 21.55 1.51 8.93
C THR A 338 21.71 0.32 7.99
N GLU A 339 20.92 -0.73 8.15
CA GLU A 339 20.94 -1.91 7.29
C GLU A 339 20.53 -1.58 5.85
N LEU A 340 19.47 -0.78 5.67
CA LEU A 340 19.00 -0.35 4.35
C LEU A 340 20.03 0.54 3.65
N TYR A 341 20.65 1.48 4.39
CA TYR A 341 21.73 2.32 3.87
C TYR A 341 22.90 1.47 3.37
N ASN A 342 23.41 0.57 4.21
CA ASN A 342 24.54 -0.29 3.87
C ASN A 342 24.20 -1.21 2.69
N THR A 343 22.97 -1.74 2.67
CA THR A 343 22.49 -2.60 1.57
C THR A 343 22.46 -1.82 0.25
N ALA A 344 21.96 -0.58 0.25
CA ALA A 344 21.91 0.27 -0.94
C ALA A 344 23.32 0.62 -1.45
N VAL A 345 24.26 0.97 -0.57
CA VAL A 345 25.65 1.25 -0.93
C VAL A 345 26.33 -0.01 -1.51
N GLN A 346 26.16 -1.15 -0.85
CA GLN A 346 26.75 -2.42 -1.31
C GLN A 346 26.17 -2.87 -2.64
N ALA A 347 24.86 -2.78 -2.82
CA ALA A 347 24.19 -3.13 -4.07
C ALA A 347 24.65 -2.24 -5.21
N GLY A 348 24.83 -0.93 -4.98
CA GLY A 348 25.40 0.00 -5.95
C GLY A 348 26.81 -0.41 -6.40
N THR A 349 27.72 -0.67 -5.47
CA THR A 349 29.08 -1.12 -5.76
C THR A 349 29.08 -2.43 -6.55
N THR A 350 28.16 -3.36 -6.21
CA THR A 350 28.00 -4.63 -6.92
C THR A 350 27.52 -4.40 -8.35
N ALA A 351 26.57 -3.50 -8.57
CA ALA A 351 26.04 -3.16 -9.90
C ALA A 351 27.12 -2.53 -10.79
N GLU A 352 27.92 -1.60 -10.26
CA GLU A 352 29.05 -1.02 -10.99
C GLU A 352 30.09 -2.06 -11.39
N SER A 353 30.46 -2.97 -10.47
CA SER A 353 31.39 -4.06 -10.75
C SER A 353 30.86 -5.02 -11.81
N ALA A 354 29.57 -5.40 -11.71
CA ALA A 354 28.92 -6.28 -12.69
C ALA A 354 28.85 -5.61 -14.08
N GLN A 355 28.59 -4.30 -14.15
CA GLN A 355 28.60 -3.54 -15.40
C GLN A 355 29.99 -3.49 -16.06
N LEU A 356 31.05 -3.39 -15.26
CA LEU A 356 32.40 -3.49 -15.77
C LEU A 356 32.69 -4.89 -16.32
N GLY A 357 32.27 -5.94 -15.60
CA GLY A 357 32.37 -7.33 -16.06
C GLY A 357 31.65 -7.56 -17.39
N PHE A 358 30.45 -7.01 -17.52
CA PHE A 358 29.68 -7.07 -18.77
C PHE A 358 30.42 -6.40 -19.95
N ARG A 359 30.96 -5.19 -19.75
CA ARG A 359 31.76 -4.51 -20.81
C ARG A 359 32.97 -5.31 -21.27
N ILE A 360 33.60 -6.05 -20.36
CA ILE A 360 34.72 -6.93 -20.71
C ILE A 360 34.22 -8.11 -21.56
N ALA A 361 33.14 -8.77 -21.12
CA ALA A 361 32.55 -9.90 -21.82
C ALA A 361 32.04 -9.53 -23.22
N ASP A 362 31.48 -8.33 -23.37
CA ASP A 362 31.00 -7.77 -24.64
C ASP A 362 32.17 -7.62 -25.65
N ARG A 363 33.29 -7.05 -25.19
CA ARG A 363 34.52 -6.94 -26.04
C ARG A 363 35.10 -8.31 -26.40
N GLN A 364 35.05 -9.27 -25.45
CA GLN A 364 35.53 -10.65 -25.71
C GLN A 364 34.63 -11.34 -26.74
N LYS A 365 33.30 -11.21 -26.63
CA LYS A 365 32.35 -11.74 -27.62
C LYS A 365 32.59 -11.14 -28.99
N ALA A 366 32.70 -9.82 -29.10
CA ALA A 366 33.00 -9.15 -30.38
C ALA A 366 34.32 -9.58 -30.99
N SER A 367 35.37 -9.90 -30.19
CA SER A 367 36.62 -10.48 -30.65
C SER A 367 36.42 -11.91 -31.13
N ALA A 368 35.68 -12.72 -30.37
CA ALA A 368 35.39 -14.12 -30.72
C ALA A 368 34.60 -14.22 -32.03
N GLU A 369 33.68 -13.34 -32.31
CA GLU A 369 32.94 -13.26 -33.57
C GLU A 369 33.84 -13.03 -34.75
N ARG A 370 34.82 -12.10 -34.66
CA ARG A 370 35.79 -11.83 -35.69
C ARG A 370 36.74 -13.03 -35.91
N MET A 371 37.21 -13.66 -34.83
CA MET A 371 38.09 -14.84 -34.91
C MET A 371 37.36 -16.04 -35.52
N LEU A 372 36.10 -16.25 -35.19
CA LEU A 372 35.29 -17.32 -35.78
C LEU A 372 35.05 -17.06 -37.27
N ALA A 373 34.73 -15.81 -37.67
CA ALA A 373 34.57 -15.44 -39.06
C ALA A 373 35.83 -15.61 -39.88
N ALA A 374 37.02 -15.40 -39.30
CA ALA A 374 38.31 -15.61 -39.90
C ALA A 374 38.78 -17.08 -39.87
N GLY A 375 37.99 -17.99 -39.30
CA GLY A 375 38.36 -19.41 -39.16
C GLY A 375 39.47 -19.68 -38.12
N MET A 376 39.79 -18.70 -37.27
CA MET A 376 40.84 -18.77 -36.25
C MET A 376 40.32 -19.21 -34.86
N MET A 377 39.04 -19.48 -34.72
CA MET A 377 38.41 -19.92 -33.47
C MET A 377 37.52 -21.13 -33.74
N SER A 378 37.50 -22.09 -32.81
CA SER A 378 36.55 -23.19 -32.85
C SER A 378 35.13 -22.74 -32.50
N LEU A 379 34.13 -23.48 -32.97
CA LEU A 379 32.73 -23.24 -32.60
C LEU A 379 32.49 -23.43 -31.10
N THR A 380 33.21 -24.35 -30.49
CA THR A 380 33.14 -24.62 -29.04
C THR A 380 33.63 -23.42 -28.23
N ASP A 381 34.74 -22.81 -28.63
CA ASP A 381 35.30 -21.64 -27.97
C ASP A 381 34.40 -20.41 -28.16
N TYR A 382 33.82 -20.24 -29.35
CA TYR A 382 32.84 -19.20 -29.63
C TYR A 382 31.58 -19.37 -28.76
N LYS A 383 31.09 -20.62 -28.61
CA LYS A 383 29.98 -20.93 -27.70
C LYS A 383 30.30 -20.50 -26.28
N ALA A 384 31.48 -20.84 -25.77
CA ALA A 384 31.91 -20.47 -24.43
C ALA A 384 31.94 -18.94 -24.25
N ALA A 385 32.50 -18.20 -25.22
CA ALA A 385 32.53 -16.73 -25.19
C ALA A 385 31.12 -16.12 -25.24
N SER A 386 30.21 -16.69 -26.04
CA SER A 386 28.82 -16.24 -26.14
C SER A 386 28.06 -16.52 -24.86
N MET A 387 28.20 -17.68 -24.23
CA MET A 387 27.59 -17.99 -22.94
C MET A 387 28.10 -17.07 -21.83
N GLN A 388 29.40 -16.77 -21.82
CA GLN A 388 29.99 -15.83 -20.87
C GLN A 388 29.40 -14.42 -21.05
N TYR A 389 29.20 -13.96 -22.28
CA TYR A 389 28.54 -12.69 -22.57
C TYR A 389 27.12 -12.67 -22.05
N ILE A 390 26.29 -13.68 -22.36
CA ILE A 390 24.90 -13.80 -21.92
C ILE A 390 24.82 -13.80 -20.39
N ALA A 391 25.69 -14.58 -19.72
CA ALA A 391 25.74 -14.64 -18.27
C ALA A 391 26.14 -13.28 -17.63
N SER A 392 27.14 -12.61 -18.22
CA SER A 392 27.62 -11.31 -17.73
C SER A 392 26.57 -10.19 -17.95
N LYS A 393 25.85 -10.22 -19.08
CA LYS A 393 24.72 -9.31 -19.37
C LYS A 393 23.64 -9.48 -18.32
N MET A 394 23.19 -10.70 -18.08
CA MET A 394 22.19 -11.00 -17.07
C MET A 394 22.65 -10.55 -15.68
N GLN A 395 23.90 -10.86 -15.30
CA GLN A 395 24.45 -10.47 -13.99
C GLN A 395 24.47 -8.95 -13.82
N ALA A 396 24.82 -8.18 -14.86
CA ALA A 396 24.83 -6.73 -14.83
C ALA A 396 23.41 -6.17 -14.65
N ASN A 397 22.44 -6.67 -15.40
CA ASN A 397 21.06 -6.23 -15.34
C ASN A 397 20.42 -6.60 -13.99
N MET A 398 20.61 -7.82 -13.50
CA MET A 398 20.14 -8.25 -12.19
C MET A 398 20.75 -7.43 -11.05
N SER A 399 22.04 -7.11 -11.12
CA SER A 399 22.69 -6.27 -10.12
C SER A 399 22.16 -4.83 -10.16
N ALA A 400 21.84 -4.29 -11.34
CA ALA A 400 21.22 -2.97 -11.48
C ALA A 400 19.80 -2.95 -10.91
N ILE A 401 18.98 -3.98 -11.16
CA ILE A 401 17.64 -4.15 -10.55
C ILE A 401 17.76 -4.19 -9.02
N ASN A 402 18.68 -4.99 -8.49
CA ASN A 402 18.87 -5.09 -7.04
C ASN A 402 19.36 -3.77 -6.42
N ALA A 403 20.23 -3.03 -7.10
CA ALA A 403 20.69 -1.73 -6.65
C ALA A 403 19.55 -0.69 -6.66
N SER A 404 18.76 -0.66 -7.72
CA SER A 404 17.55 0.18 -7.79
C SER A 404 16.58 -0.16 -6.67
N ALA A 405 16.26 -1.45 -6.48
CA ALA A 405 15.38 -1.91 -5.43
C ALA A 405 15.89 -1.53 -4.02
N ALA A 406 17.18 -1.65 -3.76
CA ALA A 406 17.78 -1.28 -2.48
C ALA A 406 17.68 0.22 -2.20
N VAL A 407 17.92 1.07 -3.21
CA VAL A 407 17.74 2.53 -3.11
C VAL A 407 16.27 2.88 -2.88
N LEU A 408 15.35 2.28 -3.62
CA LEU A 408 13.91 2.52 -3.47
C LEU A 408 13.41 2.07 -2.09
N ASN A 409 13.88 0.96 -1.55
CA ASN A 409 13.56 0.53 -0.19
C ASN A 409 14.07 1.53 0.86
N TYR A 410 15.27 2.09 0.65
CA TYR A 410 15.78 3.16 1.50
C TYR A 410 14.93 4.43 1.42
N GLN A 411 14.51 4.84 0.23
CA GLN A 411 13.61 5.98 0.03
C GLN A 411 12.25 5.76 0.69
N ASN A 412 11.66 4.57 0.55
CA ASN A 412 10.41 4.20 1.21
C ASN A 412 10.54 4.27 2.73
N ALA A 413 11.67 3.85 3.27
CA ALA A 413 11.95 3.93 4.70
C ALA A 413 12.01 5.38 5.22
N LEU A 414 12.56 6.32 4.43
CA LEU A 414 12.52 7.75 4.75
C LEU A 414 11.10 8.29 4.82
N GLN A 415 10.19 7.75 4.02
CA GLN A 415 8.76 8.12 3.99
C GLN A 415 7.91 7.37 5.01
N GLY A 416 8.53 6.54 5.86
CA GLY A 416 7.82 5.76 6.89
C GLY A 416 7.17 4.47 6.39
N ILE A 417 7.45 4.07 5.16
CA ILE A 417 7.03 2.80 4.57
C ILE A 417 8.13 1.76 4.90
N LEU A 418 8.05 1.22 6.12
CA LEU A 418 9.02 0.25 6.68
C LEU A 418 8.31 -1.02 7.09
#